data_bc57404b227b7aedc40d665218654be2
#
_entry.id   bc57404b227b7aedc40d665218654be2
#
_cell.length_a   1.000
_cell.length_b   1.000
_cell.length_c   1.000
_cell.angle_alpha   90.00
_cell.angle_beta   90.00
_cell.angle_gamma   90.00
#
_symmetry.space_group_name_H-M   'P 1'
#
loop_
_entity.id
_entity.type
_entity.pdbx_description
1 polymer ?
#
loop_
_entity_poly.entity_id
_entity_poly.type
_entity_poly.pdbx_seq_one_letter_code
_entity_poly.pdbx_strand_id
1 'polypeptide(L)'
;NKIQVLVEAASIDEVRQLAQAASNAAKARFKEVANEAKARLGNKALRADIWDQQVDDYVEVQSAWARIASLSEYKQTCDQVSAILAARKATRDFKPAALSAYDAAAMLPKSSLDGMRETVIKEGDLSQTLRRQLGLNDSEQLDCAGVLKRLGGQDHAEQFTPVTRVAAHAWLAKLSAEQRQELCTAYEPLVGLELATRVKGNKNCYQDFPYDAQFVYRFRLEASAYKS
;
A
#
# COMPACT_ATOMS: atom_id res chain seq x y z
N ASN A 1 -12.20 -1.16 0.39
CA ASN A 1 -12.30 -0.34 -0.83
C ASN A 1 -13.43 -0.88 -1.69
N LYS A 2 -14.17 0.00 -2.35
CA LYS A 2 -15.33 -0.30 -3.19
C LYS A 2 -15.24 0.53 -4.46
N ILE A 3 -15.40 -0.11 -5.62
CA ILE A 3 -15.54 0.56 -6.92
C ILE A 3 -16.96 0.30 -7.38
N GLN A 4 -17.66 1.34 -7.80
CA GLN A 4 -19.01 1.27 -8.34
C GLN A 4 -18.99 1.84 -9.76
N VAL A 5 -19.57 1.09 -10.70
CA VAL A 5 -19.62 1.46 -12.10
C VAL A 5 -21.04 1.23 -12.66
N LEU A 6 -21.41 2.03 -13.63
CA LEU A 6 -22.59 1.82 -14.44
C LEU A 6 -22.14 1.25 -15.78
N VAL A 7 -22.75 0.16 -16.21
CA VAL A 7 -22.41 -0.50 -17.48
C VAL A 7 -23.69 -0.75 -18.30
N GLU A 8 -23.59 -0.61 -19.59
CA GLU A 8 -24.59 -1.10 -20.53
C GLU A 8 -24.19 -2.51 -20.96
N ALA A 9 -25.12 -3.46 -20.87
CA ALA A 9 -24.89 -4.84 -21.25
C ALA A 9 -26.15 -5.45 -21.84
N ALA A 10 -25.97 -6.23 -22.88
CA ALA A 10 -27.08 -6.89 -23.56
C ALA A 10 -27.64 -8.09 -22.78
N SER A 11 -26.86 -8.67 -21.85
CA SER A 11 -27.23 -9.85 -21.08
C SER A 11 -26.57 -9.89 -19.71
N ILE A 12 -27.09 -10.72 -18.80
CA ILE A 12 -26.49 -11.02 -17.50
C ILE A 12 -25.12 -11.69 -17.66
N ASP A 13 -24.93 -12.50 -18.70
CA ASP A 13 -23.68 -13.20 -18.94
C ASP A 13 -22.57 -12.22 -19.34
N GLU A 14 -22.90 -11.17 -20.08
CA GLU A 14 -21.95 -10.09 -20.37
C GLU A 14 -21.50 -9.36 -19.11
N VAL A 15 -22.44 -9.04 -18.20
CA VAL A 15 -22.10 -8.42 -16.90
C VAL A 15 -21.20 -9.36 -16.07
N ARG A 16 -21.49 -10.66 -16.08
CA ARG A 16 -20.67 -11.67 -15.39
C ARG A 16 -19.25 -11.72 -15.97
N GLN A 17 -19.11 -11.70 -17.29
CA GLN A 17 -17.81 -11.67 -17.98
C GLN A 17 -17.03 -10.40 -17.66
N LEU A 18 -17.66 -9.23 -17.65
CA LEU A 18 -17.04 -7.96 -17.26
C LEU A 18 -16.53 -7.99 -15.82
N ALA A 19 -17.36 -8.49 -14.89
CA ALA A 19 -16.96 -8.62 -13.49
C ALA A 19 -15.77 -9.58 -13.31
N GLN A 20 -15.77 -10.70 -14.04
CA GLN A 20 -14.68 -11.66 -14.03
C GLN A 20 -13.41 -11.07 -14.65
N ALA A 21 -13.51 -10.35 -15.76
CA ALA A 21 -12.39 -9.68 -16.39
C ALA A 21 -11.75 -8.63 -15.46
N ALA A 22 -12.57 -7.82 -14.79
CA ALA A 22 -12.11 -6.85 -13.80
C ALA A 22 -11.39 -7.51 -12.61
N SER A 23 -11.94 -8.63 -12.11
CA SER A 23 -11.30 -9.43 -11.06
C SER A 23 -9.94 -9.98 -11.50
N ASN A 24 -9.88 -10.55 -12.70
CA ASN A 24 -8.65 -11.11 -13.26
C ASN A 24 -7.59 -10.02 -13.48
N ALA A 25 -7.99 -8.85 -13.99
CA ALA A 25 -7.09 -7.72 -14.20
C ALA A 25 -6.52 -7.21 -12.87
N ALA A 26 -7.34 -7.09 -11.81
CA ALA A 26 -6.88 -6.68 -10.49
C ALA A 26 -5.85 -7.67 -9.90
N LYS A 27 -6.13 -8.97 -10.01
CA LYS A 27 -5.22 -10.03 -9.54
C LYS A 27 -3.92 -10.05 -10.36
N ALA A 28 -4.01 -9.91 -11.68
CA ALA A 28 -2.84 -9.86 -12.56
C ALA A 28 -1.95 -8.66 -12.19
N ARG A 29 -2.54 -7.48 -12.02
CA ARG A 29 -1.78 -6.28 -11.64
C ARG A 29 -1.12 -6.44 -10.26
N PHE A 30 -1.79 -7.05 -9.30
CA PHE A 30 -1.18 -7.33 -8.01
C PHE A 30 0.03 -8.27 -8.13
N LYS A 31 -0.08 -9.32 -8.94
CA LYS A 31 1.04 -10.25 -9.22
C LYS A 31 2.22 -9.56 -9.92
N GLU A 32 1.97 -8.65 -10.85
CA GLU A 32 3.03 -7.85 -11.49
C GLU A 32 3.81 -7.05 -10.45
N VAL A 33 3.12 -6.30 -9.60
CA VAL A 33 3.75 -5.51 -8.52
C VAL A 33 4.48 -6.42 -7.53
N ALA A 34 3.93 -7.61 -7.23
CA ALA A 34 4.58 -8.59 -6.39
C ALA A 34 5.88 -9.12 -7.01
N ASN A 35 5.89 -9.39 -8.30
CA ASN A 35 7.08 -9.84 -9.03
C ASN A 35 8.17 -8.76 -9.07
N GLU A 36 7.80 -7.49 -9.26
CA GLU A 36 8.72 -6.37 -9.17
C GLU A 36 9.37 -6.28 -7.78
N ALA A 37 8.56 -6.37 -6.72
CA ALA A 37 9.06 -6.35 -5.34
C ALA A 37 9.95 -7.57 -5.03
N LYS A 38 9.56 -8.76 -5.50
CA LYS A 38 10.33 -10.01 -5.40
C LYS A 38 11.71 -9.87 -6.05
N ALA A 39 11.76 -9.30 -7.26
CA ALA A 39 13.01 -9.07 -7.98
C ALA A 39 13.96 -8.12 -7.23
N ARG A 40 13.43 -7.08 -6.61
CA ARG A 40 14.22 -6.11 -5.80
C ARG A 40 14.73 -6.71 -4.50
N LEU A 41 13.90 -7.51 -3.82
CA LEU A 41 14.31 -8.18 -2.58
C LEU A 41 15.40 -9.23 -2.83
N GLY A 42 15.34 -9.90 -3.96
CA GLY A 42 16.24 -10.98 -4.35
C GLY A 42 15.93 -12.33 -3.67
N ASN A 43 16.26 -13.41 -4.35
CA ASN A 43 15.88 -14.76 -3.91
C ASN A 43 16.54 -15.21 -2.60
N LYS A 44 17.72 -14.69 -2.26
CA LYS A 44 18.41 -15.08 -1.02
C LYS A 44 17.65 -14.67 0.22
N ALA A 45 17.17 -13.41 0.24
CA ALA A 45 16.48 -12.84 1.40
C ALA A 45 15.00 -13.24 1.48
N LEU A 46 14.49 -14.03 0.53
CA LEU A 46 13.07 -14.36 0.41
C LEU A 46 12.78 -15.84 0.67
N ARG A 47 11.72 -16.11 1.44
CA ARG A 47 11.07 -17.42 1.52
C ARG A 47 10.09 -17.56 0.36
N ALA A 48 10.55 -18.10 -0.76
CA ALA A 48 9.83 -18.06 -2.04
C ALA A 48 8.47 -18.76 -1.98
N ASP A 49 8.38 -19.92 -1.37
CA ASP A 49 7.16 -20.71 -1.20
C ASP A 49 6.10 -19.99 -0.37
N ILE A 50 6.50 -19.35 0.73
CA ILE A 50 5.61 -18.55 1.55
C ILE A 50 5.15 -17.28 0.80
N TRP A 51 6.08 -16.65 0.09
CA TRP A 51 5.77 -15.50 -0.75
C TRP A 51 4.71 -15.82 -1.81
N ASP A 52 4.94 -16.87 -2.59
CA ASP A 52 4.07 -17.25 -3.70
C ASP A 52 2.66 -17.61 -3.20
N GLN A 53 2.56 -18.32 -2.08
CA GLN A 53 1.26 -18.62 -1.45
C GLN A 53 0.56 -17.38 -0.94
N GLN A 54 1.27 -16.48 -0.26
CA GLN A 54 0.68 -15.24 0.25
C GLN A 54 0.23 -14.34 -0.88
N VAL A 55 1.00 -14.22 -1.97
CA VAL A 55 0.63 -13.44 -3.15
C VAL A 55 -0.62 -13.99 -3.83
N ASP A 56 -0.75 -15.31 -3.95
CA ASP A 56 -1.93 -15.93 -4.56
C ASP A 56 -3.20 -15.77 -3.74
N ASP A 57 -3.09 -15.74 -2.42
CA ASP A 57 -4.23 -15.63 -1.50
C ASP A 57 -4.58 -14.19 -1.10
N TYR A 58 -3.69 -13.22 -1.35
CA TYR A 58 -3.84 -11.88 -0.77
C TYR A 58 -5.02 -11.09 -1.34
N VAL A 59 -5.23 -11.15 -2.66
CA VAL A 59 -6.25 -10.34 -3.33
C VAL A 59 -7.53 -11.14 -3.53
N GLU A 60 -8.52 -10.82 -2.72
CA GLU A 60 -9.89 -11.29 -2.88
C GLU A 60 -10.74 -10.21 -3.55
N VAL A 61 -11.38 -10.53 -4.67
CA VAL A 61 -12.27 -9.64 -5.40
C VAL A 61 -13.67 -10.20 -5.36
N GLN A 62 -14.59 -9.44 -4.76
CA GLN A 62 -16.02 -9.76 -4.73
C GLN A 62 -16.77 -8.76 -5.59
N SER A 63 -17.77 -9.24 -6.34
CA SER A 63 -18.62 -8.41 -7.21
C SER A 63 -20.09 -8.70 -6.98
N ALA A 64 -20.91 -7.66 -7.13
CA ALA A 64 -22.36 -7.75 -7.14
C ALA A 64 -22.91 -6.78 -8.17
N TRP A 65 -24.04 -7.09 -8.77
CA TRP A 65 -24.71 -6.23 -9.76
C TRP A 65 -26.23 -6.35 -9.65
N ALA A 66 -26.91 -5.34 -10.13
CA ALA A 66 -28.35 -5.35 -10.32
C ALA A 66 -28.71 -4.51 -11.54
N ARG A 67 -29.83 -4.83 -12.18
CA ARG A 67 -30.36 -4.08 -13.32
C ARG A 67 -31.02 -2.80 -12.82
N ILE A 68 -30.77 -1.69 -13.51
CA ILE A 68 -31.49 -0.44 -13.34
C ILE A 68 -32.58 -0.39 -14.42
N ALA A 69 -33.82 -0.40 -14.03
CA ALA A 69 -34.95 -0.34 -14.98
C ALA A 69 -35.24 1.12 -15.42
N SER A 70 -35.02 2.09 -14.53
CA SER A 70 -35.17 3.51 -14.81
C SER A 70 -34.21 4.36 -13.96
N LEU A 71 -33.92 5.58 -14.40
CA LEU A 71 -33.06 6.50 -13.64
C LEU A 71 -33.63 6.88 -12.27
N SER A 72 -34.97 6.84 -12.11
CA SER A 72 -35.61 7.08 -10.82
C SER A 72 -35.29 6.00 -9.77
N GLU A 73 -34.96 4.79 -10.20
CA GLU A 73 -34.61 3.67 -9.33
C GLU A 73 -33.11 3.59 -9.02
N TYR A 74 -32.30 4.47 -9.60
CA TYR A 74 -30.84 4.41 -9.49
C TYR A 74 -30.35 4.29 -8.05
N LYS A 75 -30.85 5.17 -7.16
CA LYS A 75 -30.43 5.16 -5.74
C LYS A 75 -30.79 3.86 -5.04
N GLN A 76 -32.04 3.41 -5.21
CA GLN A 76 -32.52 2.16 -4.61
C GLN A 76 -31.72 0.96 -5.11
N THR A 77 -31.41 0.91 -6.40
CA THR A 77 -30.59 -0.16 -6.98
C THR A 77 -29.15 -0.14 -6.45
N CYS A 78 -28.56 1.03 -6.28
CA CYS A 78 -27.24 1.16 -5.67
C CYS A 78 -27.21 0.66 -4.22
N ASP A 79 -28.24 0.97 -3.44
CA ASP A 79 -28.36 0.49 -2.06
C ASP A 79 -28.52 -1.03 -2.02
N GLN A 80 -29.34 -1.59 -2.92
CA GLN A 80 -29.52 -3.02 -3.08
C GLN A 80 -28.23 -3.75 -3.45
N VAL A 81 -27.48 -3.27 -4.46
CA VAL A 81 -26.19 -3.84 -4.85
C VAL A 81 -25.20 -3.78 -3.71
N SER A 82 -25.21 -2.69 -2.94
CA SER A 82 -24.34 -2.54 -1.78
C SER A 82 -24.66 -3.56 -0.69
N ALA A 83 -25.94 -3.82 -0.43
CA ALA A 83 -26.39 -4.84 0.52
C ALA A 83 -26.01 -6.26 0.06
N ILE A 84 -26.22 -6.58 -1.23
CA ILE A 84 -25.81 -7.88 -1.82
C ILE A 84 -24.29 -8.07 -1.69
N LEU A 85 -23.49 -7.05 -2.00
CA LEU A 85 -22.04 -7.13 -1.87
C LEU A 85 -21.60 -7.32 -0.42
N ALA A 86 -22.26 -6.66 0.53
CA ALA A 86 -21.99 -6.82 1.96
C ALA A 86 -22.32 -8.24 2.44
N ALA A 87 -23.49 -8.78 2.04
CA ALA A 87 -23.89 -10.16 2.34
C ALA A 87 -22.88 -11.17 1.79
N ARG A 88 -22.44 -10.99 0.52
CA ARG A 88 -21.44 -11.86 -0.10
C ARG A 88 -20.10 -11.82 0.64
N LYS A 89 -19.66 -10.66 1.09
CA LYS A 89 -18.45 -10.54 1.91
C LYS A 89 -18.58 -11.20 3.28
N ALA A 90 -19.78 -11.18 3.87
CA ALA A 90 -20.02 -11.81 5.16
C ALA A 90 -20.06 -13.36 5.09
N THR A 91 -20.34 -13.93 3.93
CA THR A 91 -20.43 -15.39 3.70
C THR A 91 -19.16 -15.99 3.08
N ARG A 92 -18.08 -15.22 2.97
CA ARG A 92 -16.84 -15.75 2.42
C ARG A 92 -16.17 -16.74 3.38
N ASP A 93 -15.55 -17.76 2.82
CA ASP A 93 -14.70 -18.68 3.56
C ASP A 93 -13.36 -18.03 3.85
N PHE A 94 -12.98 -18.00 5.13
CA PHE A 94 -11.63 -17.61 5.54
C PHE A 94 -10.76 -18.86 5.53
N LYS A 95 -9.86 -18.95 4.59
CA LYS A 95 -8.81 -19.97 4.63
C LYS A 95 -7.84 -19.63 5.77
N PRO A 96 -7.40 -20.62 6.56
CA PRO A 96 -6.35 -20.40 7.52
C PRO A 96 -5.12 -19.80 6.81
N ALA A 97 -4.51 -18.79 7.40
CA ALA A 97 -3.27 -18.22 6.89
C ALA A 97 -2.06 -19.17 7.06
N ALA A 98 -2.25 -20.29 7.76
CA ALA A 98 -1.23 -21.30 7.97
C ALA A 98 -1.01 -22.12 6.69
N LEU A 99 0.25 -22.30 6.36
CA LEU A 99 0.69 -23.20 5.31
C LEU A 99 0.29 -24.64 5.61
N SER A 100 -0.02 -25.39 4.58
CA SER A 100 -0.28 -26.84 4.67
C SER A 100 0.94 -27.65 5.10
N ALA A 101 2.14 -27.11 5.02
CA ALA A 101 3.36 -27.70 5.56
C ALA A 101 3.47 -27.35 7.05
N TYR A 102 2.93 -28.19 7.86
CA TYR A 102 2.73 -28.02 9.31
C TYR A 102 4.00 -27.75 10.12
N ASP A 103 5.19 -28.05 9.62
CA ASP A 103 6.32 -28.27 10.51
C ASP A 103 7.28 -27.09 10.65
N ALA A 104 7.55 -26.34 9.60
CA ALA A 104 8.50 -25.23 9.66
C ALA A 104 7.84 -23.85 9.71
N ALA A 105 6.74 -23.66 8.99
CA ALA A 105 6.09 -22.35 8.85
C ALA A 105 5.34 -21.93 10.10
N ALA A 106 4.79 -22.85 10.88
CA ALA A 106 4.09 -22.56 12.13
C ALA A 106 5.00 -21.96 13.21
N MET A 107 6.31 -22.15 13.09
CA MET A 107 7.32 -21.61 14.01
C MET A 107 7.99 -20.33 13.49
N LEU A 108 7.62 -19.86 12.31
CA LEU A 108 8.19 -18.61 11.79
C LEU A 108 7.60 -17.40 12.49
N PRO A 109 8.39 -16.34 12.65
CA PRO A 109 7.86 -15.07 13.13
C PRO A 109 6.73 -14.57 12.25
N LYS A 110 5.77 -13.91 12.85
CA LYS A 110 4.66 -13.27 12.14
C LYS A 110 5.02 -11.86 11.71
N SER A 111 4.32 -11.35 10.70
CA SER A 111 4.41 -9.96 10.26
C SER A 111 4.20 -9.00 11.44
N SER A 112 5.11 -8.03 11.58
CA SER A 112 5.01 -7.00 12.63
C SER A 112 3.87 -6.00 12.37
N LEU A 113 3.24 -6.03 11.17
CA LEU A 113 2.16 -5.11 10.82
C LEU A 113 0.80 -5.55 11.38
N ASP A 114 0.49 -6.83 11.31
CA ASP A 114 -0.83 -7.35 11.68
C ASP A 114 -0.77 -8.66 12.50
N GLY A 115 0.38 -9.29 12.61
CA GLY A 115 0.56 -10.53 13.33
C GLY A 115 -0.15 -11.76 12.70
N MET A 116 -0.73 -11.61 11.52
CA MET A 116 -1.57 -12.65 10.92
C MET A 116 -0.77 -13.62 10.06
N ARG A 117 0.12 -13.12 9.21
CA ARG A 117 0.85 -13.93 8.23
C ARG A 117 2.30 -14.12 8.64
N GLU A 118 2.88 -15.24 8.22
CA GLU A 118 4.29 -15.54 8.43
C GLU A 118 5.18 -14.55 7.67
N THR A 119 6.36 -14.29 8.23
CA THR A 119 7.37 -13.49 7.54
C THR A 119 7.85 -14.15 6.26
N VAL A 120 7.92 -13.36 5.19
CA VAL A 120 8.54 -13.79 3.92
C VAL A 120 10.04 -13.52 3.88
N ILE A 121 10.59 -12.87 4.90
CA ILE A 121 11.99 -12.45 4.95
C ILE A 121 12.84 -13.49 5.68
N LYS A 122 13.97 -13.84 5.09
CA LYS A 122 15.05 -14.58 5.75
C LYS A 122 16.02 -13.59 6.36
N GLU A 123 16.00 -13.42 7.68
CA GLU A 123 16.79 -12.39 8.37
C GLU A 123 18.29 -12.49 8.11
N GLY A 124 18.86 -13.69 8.14
CA GLY A 124 20.29 -13.91 7.95
C GLY A 124 20.82 -13.54 6.56
N ASP A 125 19.94 -13.47 5.58
CA ASP A 125 20.27 -13.18 4.17
C ASP A 125 19.90 -11.77 3.74
N LEU A 126 19.33 -10.95 4.63
CA LEU A 126 18.93 -9.58 4.33
C LEU A 126 20.11 -8.61 4.49
N SER A 127 20.56 -8.04 3.36
CA SER A 127 21.64 -7.05 3.39
C SER A 127 21.24 -5.78 4.15
N GLN A 128 22.19 -5.07 4.72
CA GLN A 128 21.97 -3.78 5.40
C GLN A 128 21.30 -2.75 4.48
N THR A 129 21.68 -2.75 3.20
CA THR A 129 21.08 -1.86 2.20
C THR A 129 19.60 -2.17 1.99
N LEU A 130 19.23 -3.44 1.84
CA LEU A 130 17.83 -3.86 1.71
C LEU A 130 17.04 -3.60 2.99
N ARG A 131 17.64 -3.81 4.15
CA ARG A 131 17.02 -3.51 5.45
C ARG A 131 16.67 -2.02 5.55
N ARG A 132 17.58 -1.12 5.15
CA ARG A 132 17.32 0.32 5.09
C ARG A 132 16.25 0.69 4.06
N GLN A 133 16.30 0.11 2.85
CA GLN A 133 15.29 0.34 1.83
C GLN A 133 13.89 -0.09 2.27
N LEU A 134 13.80 -1.20 3.00
CA LEU A 134 12.58 -1.67 3.63
C LEU A 134 12.19 -0.88 4.87
N GLY A 135 13.05 -0.01 5.40
CA GLY A 135 12.83 0.72 6.65
C GLY A 135 12.58 -0.21 7.82
N LEU A 136 13.33 -1.32 7.90
CA LEU A 136 13.18 -2.34 8.94
C LEU A 136 14.12 -2.08 10.10
N ASN A 137 13.57 -2.13 11.31
CA ASN A 137 14.33 -2.31 12.53
C ASN A 137 14.78 -3.77 12.68
N ASP A 138 15.71 -4.03 13.60
CA ASP A 138 16.34 -5.36 13.74
C ASP A 138 15.36 -6.49 14.07
N SER A 139 14.26 -6.21 14.74
CA SER A 139 13.23 -7.18 15.13
C SER A 139 11.99 -7.21 14.23
N GLU A 140 11.88 -6.32 13.26
CA GLU A 140 10.71 -6.24 12.41
C GLU A 140 10.68 -7.33 11.35
N GLN A 141 9.49 -7.89 11.17
CA GLN A 141 9.16 -8.96 10.25
C GLN A 141 8.10 -8.49 9.26
N LEU A 142 8.20 -8.89 8.00
CA LEU A 142 7.23 -8.52 6.98
C LEU A 142 6.67 -9.77 6.28
N ASP A 143 5.38 -9.74 6.05
CA ASP A 143 4.67 -10.57 5.08
C ASP A 143 4.81 -9.99 3.64
N CYS A 144 4.20 -10.64 2.65
CA CYS A 144 4.25 -10.17 1.27
C CYS A 144 3.67 -8.75 1.12
N ALA A 145 2.60 -8.43 1.83
CA ALA A 145 1.97 -7.10 1.77
C ALA A 145 2.86 -6.00 2.34
N GLY A 146 3.56 -6.28 3.44
CA GLY A 146 4.54 -5.38 4.03
C GLY A 146 5.69 -5.07 3.08
N VAL A 147 6.22 -6.09 2.41
CA VAL A 147 7.27 -5.93 1.39
C VAL A 147 6.75 -5.17 0.18
N LEU A 148 5.56 -5.55 -0.34
CA LEU A 148 4.92 -4.88 -1.48
C LEU A 148 4.70 -3.39 -1.26
N LYS A 149 4.23 -3.00 -0.08
CA LYS A 149 4.02 -1.59 0.27
C LYS A 149 5.31 -0.77 0.27
N ARG A 150 6.45 -1.41 0.52
CA ARG A 150 7.75 -0.75 0.64
C ARG A 150 8.58 -0.80 -0.65
N LEU A 151 8.47 -1.85 -1.44
CA LEU A 151 9.26 -2.06 -2.65
C LEU A 151 8.44 -2.09 -3.95
N GLY A 152 7.15 -2.39 -3.90
CA GLY A 152 6.31 -2.49 -5.09
C GLY A 152 5.99 -1.13 -5.70
N GLY A 153 5.89 -1.08 -7.03
CA GLY A 153 5.43 0.10 -7.75
C GLY A 153 6.35 1.31 -7.74
N GLN A 154 7.60 1.17 -7.32
CA GLN A 154 8.54 2.30 -7.25
C GLN A 154 8.89 2.90 -8.63
N ASP A 155 8.79 2.14 -9.71
CA ASP A 155 9.08 2.62 -11.07
C ASP A 155 7.91 3.37 -11.69
N HIS A 156 6.70 3.18 -11.17
CA HIS A 156 5.50 3.91 -11.56
C HIS A 156 5.18 5.04 -10.57
N ALA A 157 6.19 5.55 -9.95
CA ALA A 157 6.28 6.39 -8.78
C ALA A 157 5.33 7.59 -8.75
N GLU A 158 4.08 7.34 -8.52
CA GLU A 158 3.33 8.20 -7.65
C GLU A 158 3.61 7.72 -6.21
N GLN A 159 4.73 8.13 -5.64
CA GLN A 159 4.93 7.95 -4.21
C GLN A 159 3.80 8.65 -3.49
N PHE A 160 3.15 7.93 -2.57
CA PHE A 160 2.16 8.54 -1.71
C PHE A 160 2.80 9.71 -0.98
N THR A 161 2.25 10.89 -1.20
CA THR A 161 2.71 12.07 -0.46
C THR A 161 2.46 11.84 1.03
N PRO A 162 3.47 12.03 1.89
CA PRO A 162 3.30 11.89 3.33
C PRO A 162 2.15 12.76 3.84
N VAL A 163 1.36 12.23 4.77
CA VAL A 163 0.20 12.95 5.34
C VAL A 163 0.61 14.29 5.92
N THR A 164 1.78 14.37 6.55
CA THR A 164 2.38 15.61 7.06
C THR A 164 2.58 16.65 5.96
N ARG A 165 3.02 16.23 4.77
CA ARG A 165 3.20 17.14 3.62
C ARG A 165 1.86 17.61 3.05
N VAL A 166 0.87 16.71 2.98
CA VAL A 166 -0.49 17.07 2.55
C VAL A 166 -1.10 18.07 3.51
N ALA A 167 -1.02 17.83 4.80
CA ALA A 167 -1.56 18.72 5.82
C ALA A 167 -0.85 20.09 5.85
N ALA A 168 0.45 20.15 5.58
CA ALA A 168 1.21 21.39 5.51
C ALA A 168 0.97 22.19 4.21
N HIS A 169 0.31 21.62 3.20
CA HIS A 169 0.22 22.21 1.86
C HIS A 169 -0.36 23.62 1.86
N ALA A 170 -1.48 23.84 2.52
CA ALA A 170 -2.14 25.14 2.56
C ALA A 170 -1.31 26.22 3.29
N TRP A 171 -0.50 25.82 4.28
CA TRP A 171 0.42 26.71 4.98
C TRP A 171 1.64 27.04 4.09
N LEU A 172 2.25 26.04 3.48
CA LEU A 172 3.38 26.23 2.57
C LEU A 172 3.03 27.13 1.37
N ALA A 173 1.80 27.05 0.86
CA ALA A 173 1.33 27.89 -0.24
C ALA A 173 1.26 29.39 0.13
N LYS A 174 1.17 29.73 1.42
CA LYS A 174 1.14 31.12 1.92
C LYS A 174 2.52 31.72 2.13
N LEU A 175 3.57 30.91 2.12
CA LEU A 175 4.95 31.39 2.30
C LEU A 175 5.40 32.13 1.03
N SER A 176 6.26 33.16 1.22
CA SER A 176 6.95 33.79 0.10
C SER A 176 7.97 32.81 -0.54
N ALA A 177 8.49 33.14 -1.71
CA ALA A 177 9.53 32.35 -2.36
C ALA A 177 10.80 32.26 -1.50
N GLU A 178 11.18 33.37 -0.87
CA GLU A 178 12.34 33.48 0.02
C GLU A 178 12.15 32.58 1.25
N GLN A 179 10.99 32.66 1.91
CA GLN A 179 10.68 31.82 3.08
C GLN A 179 10.68 30.32 2.74
N ARG A 180 10.18 29.94 1.56
CA ARG A 180 10.23 28.55 1.11
C ARG A 180 11.65 28.10 0.85
N GLN A 181 12.49 28.97 0.27
CA GLN A 181 13.90 28.66 0.03
C GLN A 181 14.69 28.50 1.34
N GLU A 182 14.45 29.35 2.31
CA GLU A 182 15.04 29.22 3.66
C GLU A 182 14.64 27.89 4.31
N LEU A 183 13.36 27.52 4.20
CA LEU A 183 12.85 26.27 4.74
C LEU A 183 13.46 25.07 4.03
N CYS A 184 13.62 25.11 2.70
CA CYS A 184 14.31 24.08 1.94
C CYS A 184 15.77 23.92 2.42
N THR A 185 16.47 25.02 2.60
CA THR A 185 17.85 25.03 3.09
C THR A 185 17.96 24.41 4.48
N ALA A 186 16.98 24.66 5.37
CA ALA A 186 16.95 24.08 6.71
C ALA A 186 16.64 22.56 6.69
N TYR A 187 15.93 22.07 5.68
CA TYR A 187 15.60 20.63 5.56
C TYR A 187 16.71 19.77 4.96
N GLU A 188 17.63 20.34 4.17
CA GLU A 188 18.73 19.57 3.57
C GLU A 188 19.60 18.82 4.59
N PRO A 189 20.06 19.45 5.69
CA PRO A 189 20.80 18.73 6.73
C PRO A 189 19.98 17.60 7.36
N LEU A 190 18.68 17.80 7.55
CA LEU A 190 17.78 16.78 8.14
C LEU A 190 17.65 15.56 7.23
N VAL A 191 17.64 15.75 5.91
CA VAL A 191 17.66 14.65 4.95
C VAL A 191 18.98 13.89 5.01
N GLY A 192 20.10 14.61 5.13
CA GLY A 192 21.43 14.01 5.30
C GLY A 192 21.57 13.17 6.58
N LEU A 193 20.84 13.54 7.63
CA LEU A 193 20.75 12.81 8.89
C LEU A 193 19.67 11.71 8.91
N GLU A 194 18.99 11.48 7.79
CA GLU A 194 17.86 10.54 7.69
C GLU A 194 16.65 10.87 8.61
N LEU A 195 16.60 12.10 9.12
CA LEU A 195 15.49 12.59 9.96
C LEU A 195 14.30 13.09 9.12
N ALA A 196 14.52 13.52 7.90
CA ALA A 196 13.51 13.94 6.95
C ALA A 196 13.67 13.19 5.62
N THR A 197 12.58 13.05 4.87
CA THR A 197 12.60 12.39 3.57
C THR A 197 12.21 13.34 2.45
N ARG A 198 12.83 13.16 1.26
CA ARG A 198 12.40 13.86 0.05
C ARG A 198 11.15 13.20 -0.49
N VAL A 199 10.16 14.02 -0.84
CA VAL A 199 8.97 13.58 -1.56
C VAL A 199 9.33 13.44 -3.03
N LYS A 200 9.34 12.21 -3.53
CA LYS A 200 9.53 11.93 -4.95
C LYS A 200 8.16 12.00 -5.64
N GLY A 201 8.00 12.87 -6.59
CA GLY A 201 6.79 12.95 -7.40
C GLY A 201 6.90 14.05 -8.45
N ASN A 202 6.39 13.78 -9.65
CA ASN A 202 6.37 14.72 -10.78
C ASN A 202 5.26 15.76 -10.69
N LYS A 203 4.54 15.86 -9.56
CA LYS A 203 3.47 16.84 -9.41
C LYS A 203 4.07 18.19 -9.10
N ASN A 204 3.86 19.15 -10.00
CA ASN A 204 4.36 20.53 -9.90
C ASN A 204 4.07 21.19 -8.53
N CYS A 205 3.01 20.78 -7.83
CA CYS A 205 2.65 21.32 -6.52
C CYS A 205 3.63 20.98 -5.37
N TYR A 206 4.59 20.07 -5.59
CA TYR A 206 5.59 19.71 -4.57
C TYR A 206 7.00 20.18 -4.90
N GLN A 207 7.21 20.74 -6.08
CA GLN A 207 8.55 21.21 -6.51
C GLN A 207 9.08 22.34 -5.63
N ASP A 208 8.19 23.20 -5.14
CA ASP A 208 8.57 24.34 -4.29
C ASP A 208 9.05 23.94 -2.89
N PHE A 209 8.63 22.78 -2.41
CA PHE A 209 9.06 22.20 -1.15
C PHE A 209 9.01 20.66 -1.21
N PRO A 210 10.09 20.01 -1.68
CA PRO A 210 10.11 18.58 -1.97
C PRO A 210 10.45 17.71 -0.75
N TYR A 211 9.91 18.00 0.42
CA TYR A 211 10.16 17.28 1.66
C TYR A 211 8.88 16.84 2.35
N ASP A 212 8.98 15.90 3.29
CA ASP A 212 7.88 15.31 4.03
C ASP A 212 7.15 16.26 4.99
N ALA A 213 7.71 17.45 5.22
CA ALA A 213 7.16 18.52 6.06
C ALA A 213 6.89 18.12 7.54
N GLN A 214 7.49 17.04 8.07
CA GLN A 214 7.21 16.61 9.44
C GLN A 214 7.70 17.60 10.50
N PHE A 215 8.74 18.39 10.21
CA PHE A 215 9.31 19.39 11.14
C PHE A 215 8.69 20.78 11.07
N VAL A 216 7.67 21.00 10.24
CA VAL A 216 6.89 22.25 10.27
C VAL A 216 5.90 22.29 11.44
N TYR A 217 5.70 21.16 12.11
CA TYR A 217 4.78 21.05 13.25
C TYR A 217 5.50 21.25 14.57
N ARG A 218 5.00 22.16 15.40
CA ARG A 218 5.63 22.57 16.68
C ARG A 218 6.00 21.39 17.59
N PHE A 219 5.14 20.38 17.69
CA PHE A 219 5.39 19.21 18.57
C PHE A 219 6.58 18.36 18.14
N ARG A 220 7.02 18.47 16.88
CA ARG A 220 8.22 17.79 16.38
C ARG A 220 9.50 18.54 16.66
N LEU A 221 9.39 19.82 17.07
CA LEU A 221 10.54 20.68 17.37
C LEU A 221 10.96 20.61 18.85
N GLU A 222 10.23 19.87 19.68
CA GLU A 222 10.61 19.72 21.09
C GLU A 222 11.87 18.87 21.22
N ALA A 223 12.95 19.49 21.68
CA ALA A 223 14.30 18.94 21.72
C ALA A 223 14.45 17.63 22.51
N SER A 224 13.50 17.29 23.37
CA SER A 224 13.48 16.04 24.13
C SER A 224 13.31 14.79 23.25
N ALA A 225 12.71 14.92 22.07
CA ALA A 225 12.51 13.82 21.13
C ALA A 225 13.80 13.40 20.39
N TYR A 226 14.86 14.23 20.45
CA TYR A 226 16.09 14.04 19.66
C TYR A 226 17.36 13.95 20.52
N LYS A 227 17.20 13.87 21.84
CA LYS A 227 18.30 13.57 22.75
C LYS A 227 18.40 12.05 22.93
N SER A 228 19.09 11.41 22.04
CA SER A 228 19.66 10.06 22.25
C SER A 228 21.16 10.18 22.24
#